data_89f69ddab79d719f6f8b15ce28ac100b
#
_entry.id   89f69ddab79d719f6f8b15ce28ac100b
#
_cell.length_a   1.000
_cell.length_b   1.000
_cell.length_c   1.000
_cell.angle_alpha   90.00
_cell.angle_beta   90.00
_cell.angle_gamma   90.00
#
_symmetry.space_group_name_H-M   'P 1'
#
loop_
_entity.id
_entity.type
_entity.pdbx_description
1 polymer ?
#
loop_
_entity_poly.entity_id
_entity_poly.type
_entity_poly.pdbx_seq_one_letter_code
_entity_poly.pdbx_strand_id
1 'polypeptide(L)'
;MNAPLPEHIRRALDTVTLDDKYSLDVGRAFMSGVQALVKLPMLQRQRDALQGKNTAGFISGYRGSPLGTYDQSLWKAKPYLEAQNIVFQPGVNEELAATALWGTQQLGFAPPGSNKFDGVFGIWYGKGPGVDRCSDVFKHANMAGTTPWGGVLAIAGDDHVAKSSTAVHQSDHIFKACGTPVFFPSNVQEILDLGLHAIAMSRFSGVWSGMKTIQEIVES
;
A
#
# COMPACT_ATOMS: atom_id res chain seq x y z
N MET A 1 -35.38 18.23 -18.18
CA MET A 1 -35.43 16.82 -18.60
C MET A 1 -33.98 16.40 -18.95
N ASN A 2 -33.40 15.47 -18.21
CA ASN A 2 -32.04 14.99 -18.52
C ASN A 2 -32.11 14.19 -19.81
N ALA A 3 -31.21 14.44 -20.76
CA ALA A 3 -31.08 13.61 -21.95
C ALA A 3 -30.80 12.14 -21.52
N PRO A 4 -31.35 11.14 -22.26
CA PRO A 4 -31.10 9.75 -21.92
C PRO A 4 -29.58 9.45 -22.05
N LEU A 5 -29.05 8.69 -21.09
CA LEU A 5 -27.65 8.28 -21.11
C LEU A 5 -27.34 7.49 -22.40
N PRO A 6 -26.17 7.72 -23.00
CA PRO A 6 -25.69 6.93 -24.14
C PRO A 6 -25.77 5.43 -23.84
N GLU A 7 -26.06 4.63 -24.86
CA GLU A 7 -26.32 3.19 -24.70
C GLU A 7 -25.13 2.43 -24.06
N HIS A 8 -23.90 2.80 -24.43
CA HIS A 8 -22.69 2.19 -23.84
C HIS A 8 -22.55 2.48 -22.32
N ILE A 9 -23.01 3.67 -21.88
CA ILE A 9 -23.03 4.01 -20.45
C ILE A 9 -24.13 3.23 -19.74
N ARG A 10 -25.32 3.09 -20.34
CA ARG A 10 -26.40 2.27 -19.75
C ARG A 10 -25.94 0.82 -19.59
N ARG A 11 -25.35 0.21 -20.63
CA ARG A 11 -24.83 -1.16 -20.55
C ARG A 11 -23.76 -1.32 -19.48
N ALA A 12 -22.86 -0.35 -19.33
CA ALA A 12 -21.86 -0.37 -18.28
C ALA A 12 -22.52 -0.30 -16.87
N LEU A 13 -23.55 0.52 -16.69
CA LEU A 13 -24.29 0.60 -15.42
C LEU A 13 -25.06 -0.68 -15.08
N ASP A 14 -25.59 -1.38 -16.09
CA ASP A 14 -26.32 -2.63 -15.90
C ASP A 14 -25.42 -3.80 -15.43
N THR A 15 -24.11 -3.70 -15.65
CA THR A 15 -23.13 -4.75 -15.29
C THR A 15 -22.26 -4.40 -14.08
N VAL A 16 -22.39 -3.20 -13.51
CA VAL A 16 -21.61 -2.74 -12.37
C VAL A 16 -21.92 -3.58 -11.12
N THR A 17 -20.87 -4.01 -10.43
CA THR A 17 -20.96 -4.71 -9.16
C THR A 17 -20.11 -4.03 -8.08
N LEU A 18 -20.40 -4.32 -6.80
CA LEU A 18 -19.57 -3.81 -5.70
C LEU A 18 -18.16 -4.42 -5.67
N ASP A 19 -17.95 -5.52 -6.38
CA ASP A 19 -16.66 -6.20 -6.46
C ASP A 19 -15.73 -5.64 -7.53
N ASP A 20 -16.26 -4.83 -8.44
CA ASP A 20 -15.51 -4.19 -9.54
C ASP A 20 -14.26 -3.46 -9.05
N LYS A 21 -14.33 -2.85 -7.85
CA LYS A 21 -13.19 -2.19 -7.21
C LYS A 21 -11.98 -3.11 -7.03
N TYR A 22 -12.18 -4.43 -6.97
CA TYR A 22 -11.10 -5.42 -6.82
C TYR A 22 -10.96 -6.34 -8.04
N SER A 23 -12.06 -6.67 -8.71
CA SER A 23 -12.10 -7.63 -9.80
C SER A 23 -11.75 -7.04 -11.17
N LEU A 24 -12.04 -5.75 -11.41
CA LEU A 24 -11.72 -5.14 -12.71
C LEU A 24 -10.22 -4.91 -12.88
N ASP A 25 -9.69 -5.40 -13.99
CA ASP A 25 -8.31 -5.16 -14.41
C ASP A 25 -8.17 -3.84 -15.20
N VAL A 26 -9.21 -3.48 -15.95
CA VAL A 26 -9.26 -2.27 -16.78
C VAL A 26 -10.65 -1.63 -16.66
N GLY A 27 -10.70 -0.32 -16.63
CA GLY A 27 -11.95 0.43 -16.59
C GLY A 27 -12.04 1.36 -15.39
N ARG A 28 -13.26 1.74 -15.04
CA ARG A 28 -13.55 2.64 -13.92
C ARG A 28 -14.34 1.89 -12.86
N ALA A 29 -13.90 1.97 -11.63
CA ALA A 29 -14.63 1.47 -10.47
C ALA A 29 -14.82 2.60 -9.46
N PHE A 30 -15.96 2.61 -8.79
CA PHE A 30 -16.19 3.48 -7.64
C PHE A 30 -15.54 2.85 -6.41
N MET A 31 -14.69 3.60 -5.71
CA MET A 31 -14.03 3.12 -4.50
C MET A 31 -13.66 4.28 -3.57
N SER A 32 -13.63 4.01 -2.27
CA SER A 32 -13.10 4.94 -1.28
C SER A 32 -11.56 4.91 -1.28
N GLY A 33 -10.93 5.88 -0.61
CA GLY A 33 -9.47 5.90 -0.46
C GLY A 33 -8.91 4.67 0.22
N VAL A 34 -9.59 4.14 1.27
CA VAL A 34 -9.20 2.87 1.89
C VAL A 34 -9.29 1.70 0.91
N GLN A 35 -10.32 1.67 0.06
CA GLN A 35 -10.46 0.61 -0.95
C GLN A 35 -9.41 0.74 -2.05
N ALA A 36 -8.99 1.95 -2.40
CA ALA A 36 -7.86 2.19 -3.30
C ALA A 36 -6.56 1.65 -2.72
N LEU A 37 -6.29 1.85 -1.42
CA LEU A 37 -5.14 1.24 -0.74
C LEU A 37 -5.17 -0.29 -0.77
N VAL A 38 -6.35 -0.92 -0.71
CA VAL A 38 -6.51 -2.38 -0.87
C VAL A 38 -6.27 -2.82 -2.33
N LYS A 39 -6.72 -2.03 -3.32
CA LYS A 39 -6.51 -2.32 -4.75
C LYS A 39 -5.05 -2.16 -5.18
N LEU A 40 -4.33 -1.23 -4.59
CA LEU A 40 -2.95 -0.88 -4.97
C LEU A 40 -2.00 -2.09 -5.09
N PRO A 41 -1.88 -2.99 -4.11
CA PRO A 41 -1.01 -4.17 -4.24
C PRO A 41 -1.45 -5.12 -5.35
N MET A 42 -2.74 -5.20 -5.67
CA MET A 42 -3.23 -6.00 -6.80
C MET A 42 -2.75 -5.42 -8.13
N LEU A 43 -2.81 -4.10 -8.31
CA LEU A 43 -2.28 -3.41 -9.49
C LEU A 43 -0.76 -3.59 -9.61
N GLN A 44 -0.03 -3.53 -8.49
CA GLN A 44 1.41 -3.79 -8.50
C GLN A 44 1.71 -5.21 -8.97
N ARG A 45 0.97 -6.21 -8.48
CA ARG A 45 1.14 -7.60 -8.90
C ARG A 45 0.84 -7.80 -10.39
N GLN A 46 -0.22 -7.17 -10.91
CA GLN A 46 -0.56 -7.17 -12.33
C GLN A 46 0.55 -6.53 -13.18
N ARG A 47 1.05 -5.37 -12.74
CA ARG A 47 2.14 -4.66 -13.41
C ARG A 47 3.41 -5.51 -13.51
N ASP A 48 3.74 -6.24 -12.45
CA ASP A 48 4.89 -7.15 -12.44
C ASP A 48 4.66 -8.33 -13.39
N ALA A 49 3.46 -8.91 -13.40
CA ALA A 49 3.10 -10.00 -14.31
C ALA A 49 3.20 -9.59 -15.80
N LEU A 50 2.79 -8.36 -16.14
CA LEU A 50 2.95 -7.81 -17.49
C LEU A 50 4.42 -7.69 -17.92
N GLN A 51 5.34 -7.60 -16.95
CA GLN A 51 6.78 -7.61 -17.18
C GLN A 51 7.40 -9.03 -17.12
N GLY A 52 6.56 -10.07 -17.08
CA GLY A 52 6.99 -11.46 -16.97
C GLY A 52 7.56 -11.84 -15.61
N LYS A 53 7.23 -11.09 -14.53
CA LYS A 53 7.74 -11.31 -13.19
C LYS A 53 6.71 -11.98 -12.28
N ASN A 54 7.15 -13.04 -11.62
CA ASN A 54 6.36 -13.76 -10.62
C ASN A 54 6.68 -13.21 -9.23
N THR A 55 6.13 -12.05 -8.89
CA THR A 55 6.29 -11.45 -7.55
C THR A 55 5.17 -11.90 -6.60
N ALA A 56 5.37 -11.68 -5.31
CA ALA A 56 4.34 -11.75 -4.27
C ALA A 56 4.24 -10.41 -3.55
N GLY A 57 3.15 -10.21 -2.80
CA GLY A 57 2.96 -9.05 -1.94
C GLY A 57 2.85 -9.45 -0.46
N PHE A 58 3.40 -8.63 0.42
CA PHE A 58 3.24 -8.79 1.87
C PHE A 58 2.79 -7.48 2.49
N ILE A 59 1.66 -7.51 3.20
CA ILE A 59 1.08 -6.34 3.86
C ILE A 59 1.11 -6.58 5.36
N SER A 60 1.75 -5.69 6.10
CA SER A 60 1.80 -5.73 7.56
C SER A 60 1.85 -4.32 8.14
N GLY A 61 1.24 -4.12 9.29
CA GLY A 61 1.16 -2.85 9.96
C GLY A 61 0.33 -2.95 11.22
N TYR A 62 -0.04 -1.82 11.78
CA TYR A 62 -0.88 -1.75 12.96
C TYR A 62 -1.97 -0.71 12.77
N ARG A 63 -3.21 -1.10 13.12
CA ARG A 63 -4.40 -0.27 12.90
C ARG A 63 -4.37 1.01 13.73
N GLY A 64 -4.86 2.09 13.14
CA GLY A 64 -5.04 3.39 13.77
C GLY A 64 -5.68 4.37 12.79
N SER A 65 -6.58 5.23 13.28
CA SER A 65 -7.20 6.25 12.45
C SER A 65 -6.14 7.22 11.87
N PRO A 66 -6.28 7.66 10.62
CA PRO A 66 -7.38 7.45 9.67
C PRO A 66 -7.36 6.10 8.92
N LEU A 67 -6.38 5.24 9.16
CA LEU A 67 -6.28 3.91 8.54
C LEU A 67 -6.99 2.80 9.35
N GLY A 68 -7.87 3.16 10.29
CA GLY A 68 -8.49 2.23 11.23
C GLY A 68 -9.36 1.14 10.59
N THR A 69 -9.93 1.40 9.40
CA THR A 69 -10.75 0.45 8.65
C THR A 69 -9.97 -0.35 7.60
N TYR A 70 -8.66 -0.06 7.42
CA TYR A 70 -7.84 -0.72 6.41
C TYR A 70 -7.70 -2.21 6.66
N ASP A 71 -7.41 -2.63 7.91
CA ASP A 71 -7.38 -4.04 8.31
C ASP A 71 -8.65 -4.78 7.92
N GLN A 72 -9.81 -4.20 8.28
CA GLN A 72 -11.12 -4.81 7.98
C GLN A 72 -11.35 -4.93 6.48
N SER A 73 -10.92 -3.93 5.71
CA SER A 73 -11.02 -3.93 4.26
C SER A 73 -10.11 -4.97 3.62
N LEU A 74 -8.89 -5.16 4.14
CA LEU A 74 -7.97 -6.22 3.72
C LEU A 74 -8.53 -7.61 4.04
N TRP A 75 -9.12 -7.82 5.23
CA TRP A 75 -9.78 -9.08 5.57
C TRP A 75 -10.96 -9.40 4.65
N LYS A 76 -11.78 -8.39 4.31
CA LYS A 76 -12.90 -8.56 3.36
C LYS A 76 -12.42 -8.87 1.94
N ALA A 77 -11.29 -8.30 1.53
CA ALA A 77 -10.69 -8.51 0.22
C ALA A 77 -9.76 -9.74 0.15
N LYS A 78 -9.65 -10.52 1.23
CA LYS A 78 -8.74 -11.67 1.33
C LYS A 78 -8.76 -12.61 0.12
N PRO A 79 -9.92 -13.04 -0.43
CA PRO A 79 -9.92 -13.91 -1.61
C PRO A 79 -9.24 -13.27 -2.83
N TYR A 80 -9.41 -11.97 -3.06
CA TYR A 80 -8.79 -11.25 -4.16
C TYR A 80 -7.27 -11.08 -3.97
N LEU A 81 -6.83 -10.86 -2.73
CA LEU A 81 -5.41 -10.76 -2.38
C LEU A 81 -4.70 -12.10 -2.55
N GLU A 82 -5.25 -13.18 -2.00
CA GLU A 82 -4.68 -14.53 -2.09
C GLU A 82 -4.59 -15.04 -3.53
N ALA A 83 -5.59 -14.74 -4.36
CA ALA A 83 -5.58 -15.08 -5.80
C ALA A 83 -4.40 -14.43 -6.54
N GLN A 84 -3.81 -13.36 -6.00
CA GLN A 84 -2.67 -12.65 -6.56
C GLN A 84 -1.37 -12.84 -5.76
N ASN A 85 -1.29 -13.86 -4.91
CA ASN A 85 -0.14 -14.13 -4.05
C ASN A 85 0.20 -12.96 -3.11
N ILE A 86 -0.81 -12.26 -2.61
CA ILE A 86 -0.65 -11.18 -1.64
C ILE A 86 -1.12 -11.67 -0.27
N VAL A 87 -0.22 -11.61 0.70
CA VAL A 87 -0.50 -12.02 2.08
C VAL A 87 -0.68 -10.78 2.94
N PHE A 88 -1.80 -10.73 3.67
CA PHE A 88 -2.02 -9.75 4.73
C PHE A 88 -1.87 -10.43 6.09
N GLN A 89 -0.94 -9.91 6.90
CA GLN A 89 -0.73 -10.33 8.28
C GLN A 89 -0.50 -9.08 9.14
N PRO A 90 -1.47 -8.67 9.95
CA PRO A 90 -1.29 -7.54 10.84
C PRO A 90 -0.18 -7.81 11.85
N GLY A 91 0.59 -6.79 12.18
CA GLY A 91 1.61 -6.87 13.21
C GLY A 91 1.02 -6.83 14.61
N VAL A 92 1.77 -7.33 15.59
CA VAL A 92 1.44 -7.14 17.02
C VAL A 92 1.64 -5.67 17.41
N ASN A 93 2.58 -5.01 16.74
CA ASN A 93 2.79 -3.57 16.77
C ASN A 93 3.47 -3.11 15.46
N GLU A 94 3.66 -1.80 15.32
CA GLU A 94 4.20 -1.17 14.12
C GLU A 94 5.65 -1.59 13.83
N GLU A 95 6.49 -1.70 14.86
CA GLU A 95 7.91 -2.07 14.73
C GLU A 95 8.08 -3.50 14.26
N LEU A 96 7.33 -4.46 14.84
CA LEU A 96 7.37 -5.86 14.41
C LEU A 96 6.83 -6.04 12.99
N ALA A 97 5.81 -5.26 12.62
CA ALA A 97 5.32 -5.22 11.24
C ALA A 97 6.40 -4.72 10.27
N ALA A 98 7.08 -3.63 10.62
CA ALA A 98 8.18 -3.09 9.81
C ALA A 98 9.36 -4.07 9.72
N THR A 99 9.71 -4.73 10.81
CA THR A 99 10.77 -5.75 10.83
C THR A 99 10.41 -6.95 9.93
N ALA A 100 9.16 -7.41 9.97
CA ALA A 100 8.70 -8.49 9.09
C ALA A 100 8.80 -8.10 7.61
N LEU A 101 8.43 -6.86 7.27
CA LEU A 101 8.59 -6.31 5.91
C LEU A 101 10.05 -6.17 5.50
N TRP A 102 10.92 -5.73 6.39
CA TRP A 102 12.35 -5.71 6.15
C TRP A 102 12.87 -7.11 5.80
N GLY A 103 12.42 -8.14 6.53
CA GLY A 103 12.76 -9.54 6.24
C GLY A 103 12.40 -9.95 4.81
N THR A 104 11.28 -9.50 4.26
CA THR A 104 10.89 -9.80 2.87
C THR A 104 11.84 -9.22 1.83
N GLN A 105 12.65 -8.24 2.18
CA GLN A 105 13.63 -7.62 1.31
C GLN A 105 15.01 -8.30 1.34
N GLN A 106 15.15 -9.38 2.12
CA GLN A 106 16.41 -10.10 2.31
C GLN A 106 16.47 -11.42 1.51
N LEU A 107 15.66 -11.59 0.47
CA LEU A 107 15.61 -12.80 -0.35
C LEU A 107 16.95 -13.14 -1.01
N GLY A 108 17.80 -12.15 -1.24
CA GLY A 108 19.15 -12.34 -1.79
C GLY A 108 20.08 -13.17 -0.93
N PHE A 109 19.79 -13.33 0.36
CA PHE A 109 20.55 -14.20 1.27
C PHE A 109 20.10 -15.67 1.27
N ALA A 110 18.96 -15.97 0.63
CA ALA A 110 18.48 -17.31 0.50
C ALA A 110 19.35 -18.13 -0.49
N PRO A 111 19.52 -19.45 -0.30
CA PRO A 111 20.24 -20.27 -1.26
C PRO A 111 19.71 -20.13 -2.69
N PRO A 112 20.55 -20.15 -3.72
CA PRO A 112 20.10 -20.09 -5.11
C PRO A 112 19.03 -21.13 -5.42
N GLY A 113 17.93 -20.71 -6.05
CA GLY A 113 16.81 -21.58 -6.43
C GLY A 113 15.83 -21.93 -5.31
N SER A 114 16.04 -21.44 -4.08
CA SER A 114 15.11 -21.68 -2.96
C SER A 114 13.91 -20.72 -2.97
N ASN A 115 14.01 -19.58 -3.63
CA ASN A 115 12.95 -18.60 -3.69
C ASN A 115 11.86 -19.02 -4.68
N LYS A 116 10.60 -19.03 -4.23
CA LYS A 116 9.43 -19.29 -5.06
C LYS A 116 9.08 -18.11 -5.98
N PHE A 117 9.42 -16.89 -5.57
CA PHE A 117 9.08 -15.65 -6.24
C PHE A 117 10.34 -14.88 -6.64
N ASP A 118 10.24 -14.07 -7.70
CA ASP A 118 11.31 -13.17 -8.15
C ASP A 118 11.60 -12.06 -7.12
N GLY A 119 10.59 -11.72 -6.32
CA GLY A 119 10.66 -10.74 -5.24
C GLY A 119 9.34 -10.64 -4.49
N VAL A 120 9.38 -9.98 -3.33
CA VAL A 120 8.20 -9.69 -2.52
C VAL A 120 8.12 -8.19 -2.31
N PHE A 121 7.13 -7.52 -2.92
CA PHE A 121 6.90 -6.12 -2.59
C PHE A 121 6.14 -6.01 -1.26
N GLY A 122 6.42 -4.97 -0.51
CA GLY A 122 5.90 -4.78 0.83
C GLY A 122 5.02 -3.53 0.96
N ILE A 123 3.97 -3.63 1.79
CA ILE A 123 3.22 -2.46 2.26
C ILE A 123 3.20 -2.48 3.79
N TRP A 124 3.85 -1.49 4.38
CA TRP A 124 3.69 -1.17 5.78
C TRP A 124 2.59 -0.12 5.96
N TYR A 125 1.82 -0.20 7.03
CA TYR A 125 0.85 0.85 7.37
C TYR A 125 0.81 1.10 8.88
N GLY A 126 0.61 2.34 9.24
CA GLY A 126 0.48 2.76 10.64
C GLY A 126 0.01 4.20 10.76
N LYS A 127 -0.48 4.54 11.94
CA LYS A 127 -0.75 5.93 12.32
C LYS A 127 0.57 6.68 12.51
N GLY A 128 0.54 8.03 12.50
CA GLY A 128 1.69 8.88 12.71
C GLY A 128 2.58 8.46 13.89
N PRO A 129 2.06 8.25 15.12
CA PRO A 129 2.88 7.75 16.23
C PRO A 129 3.55 6.39 15.98
N GLY A 130 2.96 5.56 15.11
CA GLY A 130 3.60 4.32 14.66
C GLY A 130 4.80 4.57 13.75
N VAL A 131 4.76 5.62 12.93
CA VAL A 131 5.93 6.06 12.14
C VAL A 131 7.07 6.49 13.05
N ASP A 132 6.78 7.27 14.12
CA ASP A 132 7.77 7.67 15.12
C ASP A 132 8.47 6.45 15.73
N ARG A 133 7.69 5.46 16.15
CA ARG A 133 8.22 4.23 16.75
C ARG A 133 9.10 3.43 15.81
N CYS A 134 8.79 3.44 14.52
CA CYS A 134 9.49 2.67 13.50
C CYS A 134 10.73 3.38 12.93
N SER A 135 11.07 4.58 13.40
CA SER A 135 12.16 5.38 12.81
C SER A 135 13.50 4.63 12.77
N ASP A 136 13.81 3.85 13.81
CA ASP A 136 15.04 3.04 13.86
C ASP A 136 14.99 1.89 12.83
N VAL A 137 13.89 1.14 12.80
CA VAL A 137 13.71 0.04 11.84
C VAL A 137 13.75 0.55 10.40
N PHE A 138 13.14 1.69 10.10
CA PHE A 138 13.15 2.29 8.76
C PHE A 138 14.57 2.67 8.33
N LYS A 139 15.38 3.24 9.23
CA LYS A 139 16.79 3.55 8.94
C LYS A 139 17.60 2.30 8.63
N HIS A 140 17.45 1.26 9.44
CA HIS A 140 18.17 0.00 9.24
C HIS A 140 17.71 -0.72 7.96
N ALA A 141 16.41 -0.73 7.68
CA ALA A 141 15.86 -1.29 6.46
C ALA A 141 16.37 -0.55 5.21
N ASN A 142 16.47 0.78 5.27
CA ASN A 142 17.02 1.60 4.20
C ASN A 142 18.54 1.36 4.01
N MET A 143 19.29 1.12 5.09
CA MET A 143 20.70 0.74 5.00
C MET A 143 20.88 -0.66 4.38
N ALA A 144 20.02 -1.61 4.71
CA ALA A 144 20.06 -2.96 4.17
C ALA A 144 19.63 -3.03 2.70
N GLY A 145 18.77 -2.11 2.29
CA GLY A 145 18.26 -2.03 0.93
C GLY A 145 17.09 -2.95 0.62
N THR A 146 16.55 -2.80 -0.60
CA THR A 146 15.46 -3.62 -1.15
C THR A 146 15.96 -4.51 -2.28
N THR A 147 15.25 -5.61 -2.54
CA THR A 147 15.55 -6.45 -3.72
C THR A 147 15.00 -5.81 -5.00
N PRO A 148 15.57 -6.11 -6.19
CA PRO A 148 15.15 -5.49 -7.46
C PRO A 148 13.65 -5.63 -7.77
N TRP A 149 13.03 -6.76 -7.40
CA TRP A 149 11.60 -7.03 -7.58
C TRP A 149 10.82 -7.00 -6.25
N GLY A 150 11.45 -6.51 -5.19
CA GLY A 150 10.83 -6.20 -3.91
C GLY A 150 10.26 -4.78 -3.88
N GLY A 151 10.86 -3.93 -3.06
CA GLY A 151 10.43 -2.57 -2.81
C GLY A 151 9.35 -2.50 -1.73
N VAL A 152 9.38 -1.46 -0.92
CA VAL A 152 8.44 -1.28 0.20
C VAL A 152 7.85 0.12 0.18
N LEU A 153 6.53 0.16 0.35
CA LEU A 153 5.74 1.38 0.57
C LEU A 153 5.29 1.44 2.03
N ALA A 154 5.71 2.47 2.76
CA ALA A 154 5.25 2.76 4.11
C ALA A 154 4.12 3.80 4.08
N ILE A 155 2.89 3.37 4.41
CA ILE A 155 1.71 4.23 4.41
C ILE A 155 1.50 4.78 5.82
N ALA A 156 1.64 6.10 5.98
CA ALA A 156 1.37 6.82 7.21
C ALA A 156 -0.02 7.42 7.19
N GLY A 157 -0.84 7.13 8.19
CA GLY A 157 -2.10 7.80 8.45
C GLY A 157 -1.89 8.97 9.39
N ASP A 158 -1.82 10.19 8.85
CA ASP A 158 -1.65 11.39 9.62
C ASP A 158 -2.99 12.01 10.06
N ASP A 159 -3.01 12.53 11.25
CA ASP A 159 -4.18 13.14 11.89
C ASP A 159 -3.83 14.59 12.26
N HIS A 160 -3.93 15.46 11.26
CA HIS A 160 -3.48 16.86 11.36
C HIS A 160 -4.28 17.70 12.36
N VAL A 161 -5.50 17.29 12.68
CA VAL A 161 -6.39 18.00 13.62
C VAL A 161 -6.58 17.28 14.95
N ALA A 162 -5.83 16.19 15.15
CA ALA A 162 -5.93 15.33 16.35
C ALA A 162 -7.37 14.83 16.64
N LYS A 163 -8.14 14.52 15.60
CA LYS A 163 -9.52 14.05 15.73
C LYS A 163 -9.62 12.75 16.52
N SER A 164 -8.63 11.88 16.36
CA SER A 164 -8.55 10.58 17.05
C SER A 164 -7.23 10.38 17.80
N SER A 165 -6.49 11.45 18.05
CA SER A 165 -5.23 11.49 18.80
C SER A 165 -5.24 12.60 19.84
N THR A 166 -4.37 12.51 20.83
CA THR A 166 -4.12 13.61 21.79
C THR A 166 -3.24 14.72 21.22
N ALA A 167 -2.49 14.41 20.13
CA ALA A 167 -1.60 15.36 19.48
C ALA A 167 -1.74 15.28 17.96
N VAL A 168 -1.57 16.41 17.29
CA VAL A 168 -1.43 16.48 15.83
C VAL A 168 -0.17 15.75 15.39
N HIS A 169 -0.18 15.21 14.15
CA HIS A 169 0.95 14.45 13.66
C HIS A 169 1.26 14.75 12.19
N GLN A 170 2.56 14.73 11.88
CA GLN A 170 3.10 14.92 10.52
C GLN A 170 4.28 13.96 10.31
N SER A 171 4.03 12.85 9.61
CA SER A 171 5.01 11.77 9.41
C SER A 171 6.13 12.12 8.44
N ASP A 172 5.96 13.11 7.58
CA ASP A 172 6.96 13.55 6.59
C ASP A 172 8.29 13.92 7.22
N HIS A 173 8.31 14.52 8.41
CA HIS A 173 9.53 14.87 9.11
C HIS A 173 10.34 13.63 9.53
N ILE A 174 9.65 12.58 9.99
CA ILE A 174 10.29 11.31 10.36
C ILE A 174 10.78 10.57 9.12
N PHE A 175 9.97 10.48 8.09
CA PHE A 175 10.39 9.86 6.81
C PHE A 175 11.63 10.56 6.24
N LYS A 176 11.67 11.90 6.27
CA LYS A 176 12.85 12.66 5.85
C LYS A 176 14.07 12.31 6.71
N ALA A 177 13.92 12.22 8.03
CA ALA A 177 15.01 11.84 8.94
C ALA A 177 15.48 10.39 8.73
N CYS A 178 14.63 9.51 8.17
CA CYS A 178 14.97 8.15 7.82
C CYS A 178 15.54 7.99 6.38
N GLY A 179 15.64 9.08 5.62
CA GLY A 179 16.07 9.02 4.22
C GLY A 179 15.03 8.40 3.28
N THR A 180 13.77 8.44 3.65
CA THR A 180 12.65 7.86 2.90
C THR A 180 11.96 8.94 2.06
N PRO A 181 11.93 8.85 0.71
CA PRO A 181 11.15 9.76 -0.12
C PRO A 181 9.65 9.62 0.18
N VAL A 182 8.93 10.73 0.17
CA VAL A 182 7.51 10.78 0.58
C VAL A 182 6.63 11.23 -0.57
N PHE A 183 5.53 10.51 -0.76
CA PHE A 183 4.44 10.82 -1.67
C PHE A 183 3.22 11.27 -0.88
N PHE A 184 2.50 12.27 -1.39
CA PHE A 184 1.30 12.77 -0.74
C PHE A 184 0.17 12.90 -1.79
N PRO A 185 -0.71 11.87 -1.90
CA PRO A 185 -1.84 11.92 -2.81
C PRO A 185 -2.85 12.99 -2.38
N SER A 186 -3.47 13.66 -3.34
CA SER A 186 -4.51 14.67 -3.12
C SER A 186 -5.94 14.12 -3.31
N ASN A 187 -6.07 12.92 -3.87
CA ASN A 187 -7.35 12.27 -4.15
C ASN A 187 -7.19 10.75 -4.26
N VAL A 188 -8.32 10.04 -4.40
CA VAL A 188 -8.36 8.57 -4.44
C VAL A 188 -7.58 7.99 -5.63
N GLN A 189 -7.63 8.63 -6.81
CA GLN A 189 -6.89 8.15 -7.98
C GLN A 189 -5.38 8.25 -7.74
N GLU A 190 -4.92 9.34 -7.14
CA GLU A 190 -3.51 9.53 -6.83
C GLU A 190 -2.98 8.54 -5.78
N ILE A 191 -3.83 7.94 -4.94
CA ILE A 191 -3.40 6.82 -4.09
C ILE A 191 -2.85 5.68 -4.95
N LEU A 192 -3.54 5.35 -6.05
CA LEU A 192 -3.10 4.29 -6.97
C LEU A 192 -1.88 4.71 -7.77
N ASP A 193 -1.91 5.89 -8.38
CA ASP A 193 -0.84 6.37 -9.27
C ASP A 193 0.47 6.59 -8.50
N LEU A 194 0.41 7.36 -7.42
CA LEU A 194 1.58 7.63 -6.59
C LEU A 194 2.04 6.40 -5.80
N GLY A 195 1.11 5.51 -5.43
CA GLY A 195 1.45 4.25 -4.77
C GLY A 195 2.29 3.32 -5.67
N LEU A 196 1.92 3.19 -6.94
CA LEU A 196 2.70 2.45 -7.93
C LEU A 196 4.06 3.13 -8.18
N HIS A 197 4.10 4.46 -8.24
CA HIS A 197 5.35 5.22 -8.35
C HIS A 197 6.24 5.05 -7.12
N ALA A 198 5.66 5.03 -5.93
CA ALA A 198 6.39 4.85 -4.68
C ALA A 198 7.07 3.46 -4.60
N ILE A 199 6.39 2.40 -5.01
CA ILE A 199 7.01 1.07 -5.11
C ILE A 199 8.12 1.06 -6.17
N ALA A 200 7.90 1.68 -7.32
CA ALA A 200 8.94 1.82 -8.35
C ALA A 200 10.14 2.64 -7.86
N MET A 201 9.90 3.73 -7.12
CA MET A 201 10.95 4.53 -6.49
C MET A 201 11.75 3.72 -5.48
N SER A 202 11.07 2.93 -4.63
CA SER A 202 11.72 2.04 -3.67
C SER A 202 12.63 1.02 -4.37
N ARG A 203 12.17 0.40 -5.45
CA ARG A 203 12.98 -0.52 -6.26
C ARG A 203 14.18 0.15 -6.91
N PHE A 204 14.00 1.37 -7.43
CA PHE A 204 15.05 2.12 -8.10
C PHE A 204 16.12 2.62 -7.14
N SER A 205 15.71 3.16 -5.99
CA SER A 205 16.62 3.77 -5.01
C SER A 205 17.23 2.78 -4.03
N GLY A 206 16.59 1.62 -3.85
CA GLY A 206 16.97 0.63 -2.83
C GLY A 206 16.49 0.97 -1.41
N VAL A 207 15.84 2.14 -1.19
CA VAL A 207 15.25 2.52 0.10
C VAL A 207 13.73 2.38 0.07
N TRP A 208 13.09 2.32 1.23
CA TRP A 208 11.65 2.37 1.32
C TRP A 208 11.12 3.72 0.84
N SER A 209 9.90 3.74 0.32
CA SER A 209 9.16 4.96 0.03
C SER A 209 8.04 5.15 1.03
N GLY A 210 7.76 6.39 1.42
CA GLY A 210 6.65 6.76 2.28
C GLY A 210 5.47 7.30 1.48
N MET A 211 4.25 7.05 1.95
CA MET A 211 3.05 7.74 1.50
C MET A 211 2.33 8.32 2.71
N LYS A 212 2.19 9.62 2.74
CA LYS A 212 1.36 10.29 3.74
C LYS A 212 -0.10 10.29 3.28
N THR A 213 -0.99 9.79 4.11
CA THR A 213 -2.44 9.84 3.89
C THR A 213 -3.10 10.60 5.03
N ILE A 214 -4.20 11.27 4.74
CA ILE A 214 -5.01 12.00 5.71
C ILE A 214 -6.47 11.53 5.62
N GLN A 215 -7.26 11.81 6.64
CA GLN A 215 -8.64 11.35 6.74
C GLN A 215 -9.48 11.75 5.52
N GLU A 216 -9.34 13.00 5.07
CA GLU A 216 -10.10 13.56 3.96
C GLU A 216 -9.91 12.81 2.64
N ILE A 217 -8.81 12.07 2.51
CA ILE A 217 -8.49 11.31 1.30
C ILE A 217 -8.86 9.83 1.47
N VAL A 218 -8.58 9.22 2.62
CA VAL A 218 -8.81 7.78 2.78
C VAL A 218 -10.26 7.43 3.11
N GLU A 219 -11.01 8.35 3.69
CA GLU A 219 -12.43 8.18 4.01
C GLU A 219 -13.38 8.77 2.94
N SER A 220 -12.83 9.40 1.89
CA SER A 220 -13.62 9.97 0.79
C SER A 220 -14.18 8.91 -0.15
#